data_5a223e379a9a58e8e36faa3cb35b0a94
#
_entry.id   5a223e379a9a58e8e36faa3cb35b0a94
#
_cell.length_a   1.000
_cell.length_b   1.000
_cell.length_c   1.000
_cell.angle_alpha   90.00
_cell.angle_beta   90.00
_cell.angle_gamma   90.00
#
_symmetry.space_group_name_H-M   'P 1'
#
loop_
_entity.id
_entity.type
_entity.pdbx_description
1 polymer ?
#
loop_
_entity_poly.entity_id
_entity_poly.type
_entity_poly.pdbx_seq_one_letter_code
_entity_poly.pdbx_strand_id
1 'polypeptide(L)'
;MSWQTVFKKGQELVLATASKNGEPNANVVESLGFRDGKLMVIDVVMNRTIKNLRVNPKICVYGASRGKYYRLTGAVRLVTGGKDFHWCVERSKGYKVRTAIAIKVKTVFDLEKMKKVL
;
A
#
# COMPACT_ATOMS: atom_id res chain seq x y z
N MET A 1 -4.21 8.96 -18.67
CA MET A 1 -4.50 8.28 -17.38
C MET A 1 -3.43 8.64 -16.36
N SER A 2 -3.86 9.14 -15.23
CA SER A 2 -2.90 9.43 -14.16
C SER A 2 -2.47 8.13 -13.46
N TRP A 3 -1.30 8.16 -12.84
CA TRP A 3 -0.80 6.99 -12.13
C TRP A 3 -1.73 6.56 -10.98
N GLN A 4 -2.47 7.49 -10.36
CA GLN A 4 -3.37 7.20 -9.25
C GLN A 4 -4.46 6.19 -9.64
N THR A 5 -4.85 6.16 -10.91
CA THR A 5 -5.88 5.23 -11.39
C THR A 5 -5.50 3.78 -11.16
N VAL A 6 -4.22 3.47 -11.25
CA VAL A 6 -3.72 2.09 -11.05
C VAL A 6 -3.80 1.68 -9.58
N PHE A 7 -3.82 2.65 -8.68
CA PHE A 7 -3.87 2.40 -7.23
C PHE A 7 -5.22 2.73 -6.60
N LYS A 8 -6.24 2.97 -7.41
CA LYS A 8 -7.56 3.34 -6.89
C LYS A 8 -8.23 2.17 -6.17
N LYS A 9 -9.29 2.47 -5.43
CA LYS A 9 -10.09 1.48 -4.71
C LYS A 9 -10.44 0.29 -5.62
N GLY A 10 -10.22 -0.91 -5.11
CA GLY A 10 -10.54 -2.14 -5.81
C GLY A 10 -9.40 -2.73 -6.63
N GLN A 11 -8.36 -1.97 -6.90
CA GLN A 11 -7.22 -2.49 -7.64
C GLN A 11 -6.39 -3.44 -6.78
N GLU A 12 -5.94 -4.53 -7.39
CA GLU A 12 -5.08 -5.49 -6.71
C GLU A 12 -3.64 -4.98 -6.78
N LEU A 13 -2.98 -4.95 -5.64
CA LEU A 13 -1.64 -4.40 -5.50
C LEU A 13 -0.70 -5.43 -4.87
N VAL A 14 0.59 -5.30 -5.17
CA VAL A 14 1.62 -6.08 -4.50
C VAL A 14 2.35 -5.16 -3.53
N LEU A 15 2.39 -5.54 -2.26
CA LEU A 15 3.16 -4.83 -1.24
C LEU A 15 4.49 -5.54 -1.05
N ALA A 16 5.58 -4.81 -1.18
CA ALA A 16 6.92 -5.32 -0.94
C ALA A 16 7.52 -4.62 0.27
N THR A 17 7.97 -5.40 1.23
CA THR A 17 8.57 -4.91 2.48
C THR A 17 9.85 -5.68 2.75
N ALA A 18 10.66 -5.20 3.68
CA ALA A 18 11.89 -5.88 4.04
C ALA A 18 12.05 -5.95 5.55
N SER A 19 12.70 -7.01 6.01
CA SER A 19 13.03 -7.17 7.41
C SER A 19 14.16 -6.22 7.80
N LYS A 20 14.48 -6.20 9.09
CA LYS A 20 15.60 -5.42 9.62
C LYS A 20 16.91 -5.77 8.91
N ASN A 21 17.07 -7.03 8.52
CA ASN A 21 18.29 -7.52 7.86
C ASN A 21 18.20 -7.48 6.33
N GLY A 22 17.15 -6.85 5.79
CA GLY A 22 17.00 -6.70 4.34
C GLY A 22 16.34 -7.88 3.65
N GLU A 23 15.81 -8.86 4.38
CA GLU A 23 15.13 -9.99 3.77
C GLU A 23 13.79 -9.52 3.18
N PRO A 24 13.57 -9.72 1.87
CA PRO A 24 12.36 -9.20 1.21
C PRO A 24 11.14 -10.08 1.45
N ASN A 25 9.99 -9.44 1.41
CA ASN A 25 8.71 -10.13 1.48
C ASN A 25 7.70 -9.41 0.59
N ALA A 26 6.82 -10.15 -0.05
CA ALA A 26 5.78 -9.57 -0.89
C ALA A 26 4.46 -10.28 -0.63
N ASN A 27 3.38 -9.51 -0.67
CA ASN A 27 2.04 -10.09 -0.60
C ASN A 27 1.06 -9.21 -1.38
N VAL A 28 -0.09 -9.78 -1.71
CA VAL A 28 -1.11 -9.13 -2.51
C VAL A 28 -2.20 -8.58 -1.62
N VAL A 29 -2.68 -7.38 -1.93
CA VAL A 29 -3.79 -6.76 -1.22
C VAL A 29 -4.65 -5.99 -2.20
N GLU A 30 -5.90 -5.71 -1.81
CA GLU A 30 -6.78 -4.84 -2.56
C GLU A 30 -6.66 -3.43 -2.01
N SER A 31 -6.53 -2.45 -2.91
CA SER A 31 -6.49 -1.05 -2.52
C SER A 31 -7.84 -0.60 -1.97
N LEU A 32 -7.84 0.18 -0.89
CA LEU A 32 -9.02 0.88 -0.42
C LEU A 32 -9.11 2.30 -0.98
N GLY A 33 -8.12 2.69 -1.79
CA GLY A 33 -8.08 4.03 -2.38
C GLY A 33 -7.27 5.00 -1.55
N PHE A 34 -7.38 6.28 -1.93
CA PHE A 34 -6.64 7.35 -1.27
C PHE A 34 -7.52 8.06 -0.25
N ARG A 35 -6.92 8.39 0.88
CA ARG A 35 -7.52 9.24 1.90
C ARG A 35 -6.50 10.32 2.28
N ASP A 36 -6.87 11.58 2.07
CA ASP A 36 -5.99 12.72 2.35
C ASP A 36 -4.61 12.54 1.72
N GLY A 37 -4.61 12.07 0.46
CA GLY A 37 -3.39 11.85 -0.30
C GLY A 37 -2.60 10.61 0.06
N LYS A 38 -3.06 9.83 1.03
CA LYS A 38 -2.38 8.58 1.45
C LYS A 38 -3.09 7.38 0.83
N LEU A 39 -2.29 6.44 0.33
CA LEU A 39 -2.83 5.17 -0.17
C LEU A 39 -3.13 4.27 1.02
N MET A 40 -4.36 3.77 1.09
CA MET A 40 -4.84 3.00 2.23
C MET A 40 -5.04 1.53 1.86
N VAL A 41 -4.45 0.65 2.65
CA VAL A 41 -4.68 -0.79 2.58
C VAL A 41 -4.85 -1.32 3.99
N ILE A 42 -5.37 -2.54 4.12
CA ILE A 42 -5.61 -3.13 5.45
C ILE A 42 -4.83 -4.42 5.64
N ASP A 43 -4.50 -4.66 6.90
CA ASP A 43 -3.98 -5.93 7.38
C ASP A 43 -5.12 -6.67 8.09
N VAL A 44 -5.32 -7.92 7.72
CA VAL A 44 -6.22 -8.83 8.43
C VAL A 44 -5.38 -9.92 9.10
N VAL A 45 -4.44 -10.52 8.35
CA VAL A 45 -3.56 -11.60 8.86
C VAL A 45 -2.14 -11.51 8.31
N MET A 46 -1.67 -10.33 8.01
CA MET A 46 -0.33 -10.10 7.41
C MET A 46 0.78 -10.12 8.44
N ASN A 47 1.15 -11.28 8.93
CA ASN A 47 2.14 -11.36 10.00
C ASN A 47 3.52 -10.82 9.60
N ARG A 48 4.08 -11.31 8.49
CA ARG A 48 5.42 -10.90 8.06
C ARG A 48 5.46 -9.43 7.63
N THR A 49 4.47 -8.99 6.86
CA THR A 49 4.40 -7.61 6.38
C THR A 49 4.33 -6.63 7.54
N ILE A 50 3.46 -6.88 8.52
CA ILE A 50 3.33 -5.99 9.67
C ILE A 50 4.60 -5.99 10.52
N LYS A 51 5.20 -7.15 10.75
CA LYS A 51 6.46 -7.23 11.48
C LYS A 51 7.55 -6.41 10.81
N ASN A 52 7.66 -6.52 9.48
CA ASN A 52 8.62 -5.75 8.71
C ASN A 52 8.38 -4.25 8.85
N LEU A 53 7.13 -3.81 8.69
CA LEU A 53 6.78 -2.39 8.71
C LEU A 53 6.98 -1.75 10.10
N ARG A 54 6.90 -2.53 11.17
CA ARG A 54 7.17 -2.01 12.51
C ARG A 54 8.62 -1.62 12.71
N VAL A 55 9.54 -2.33 12.07
CA VAL A 55 10.97 -2.07 12.21
C VAL A 55 11.54 -1.31 11.02
N ASN A 56 10.87 -1.37 9.88
CA ASN A 56 11.30 -0.68 8.66
C ASN A 56 10.06 -0.15 7.96
N PRO A 57 9.62 1.08 8.28
CA PRO A 57 8.35 1.62 7.78
C PRO A 57 8.42 2.14 6.34
N LYS A 58 9.26 1.54 5.52
CA LYS A 58 9.35 1.85 4.09
C LYS A 58 8.70 0.74 3.30
N ILE A 59 8.01 1.11 2.22
CA ILE A 59 7.26 0.16 1.42
C ILE A 59 7.44 0.46 -0.07
N CYS A 60 7.41 -0.60 -0.86
CA CYS A 60 7.30 -0.51 -2.31
C CYS A 60 5.98 -1.17 -2.70
N VAL A 61 5.20 -0.49 -3.53
CA VAL A 61 3.91 -1.00 -3.97
C VAL A 61 3.91 -1.07 -5.49
N TYR A 62 3.62 -2.24 -6.02
CA TYR A 62 3.49 -2.44 -7.45
C TYR A 62 2.02 -2.51 -7.81
N GLY A 63 1.64 -1.79 -8.86
CA GLY A 63 0.28 -1.83 -9.40
C GLY A 63 0.31 -1.89 -10.92
N ALA A 64 -0.67 -2.58 -11.49
CA ALA A 64 -0.80 -2.71 -12.93
C ALA A 64 -2.27 -2.70 -13.31
N SER A 65 -2.59 -2.01 -14.41
CA SER A 65 -3.94 -1.98 -14.95
C SER A 65 -3.89 -1.54 -16.41
N ARG A 66 -4.52 -2.32 -17.28
CA ARG A 66 -4.69 -1.98 -18.69
C ARG A 66 -3.40 -1.60 -19.40
N GLY A 67 -2.34 -2.40 -19.19
CA GLY A 67 -1.05 -2.18 -19.82
C GLY A 67 -0.22 -1.06 -19.19
N LYS A 68 -0.65 -0.52 -18.07
CA LYS A 68 0.09 0.48 -17.30
C LYS A 68 0.67 -0.18 -16.06
N TYR A 69 1.95 0.07 -15.79
CA TYR A 69 2.70 -0.58 -14.72
C TYR A 69 3.45 0.49 -13.93
N TYR A 70 3.19 0.56 -12.63
CA TYR A 70 3.83 1.57 -11.78
C TYR A 70 4.40 0.94 -10.53
N ARG A 71 5.51 1.51 -10.07
CA ARG A 71 6.09 1.21 -8.78
C ARG A 71 6.03 2.48 -7.94
N LEU A 72 5.42 2.37 -6.78
CA LEU A 72 5.26 3.47 -5.85
C LEU A 72 6.10 3.15 -4.62
N THR A 73 6.85 4.12 -4.11
CA THR A 73 7.52 3.97 -2.82
C THR A 73 6.97 4.97 -1.83
N GLY A 74 7.00 4.63 -0.57
CA GLY A 74 6.49 5.52 0.45
C GLY A 74 6.88 5.12 1.85
N ALA A 75 6.41 5.92 2.79
CA ALA A 75 6.57 5.67 4.22
C ALA A 75 5.23 5.28 4.80
N VAL A 76 5.24 4.36 5.74
CA VAL A 76 4.05 3.75 6.30
C VAL A 76 3.81 4.20 7.73
N ARG A 77 2.55 4.44 8.05
CA ARG A 77 2.08 4.54 9.42
C ARG A 77 1.05 3.45 9.66
N LEU A 78 1.26 2.67 10.70
CA LEU A 78 0.34 1.60 11.10
C LEU A 78 -0.59 2.15 12.18
N VAL A 79 -1.91 2.02 11.97
CA VAL A 79 -2.88 2.52 12.93
C VAL A 79 -3.90 1.43 13.27
N THR A 80 -4.23 1.35 14.56
CA THR A 80 -5.18 0.36 15.09
C THR A 80 -6.42 1.01 15.70
N GLY A 81 -6.55 2.32 15.55
CA GLY A 81 -7.70 3.09 16.01
C GLY A 81 -7.67 4.48 15.39
N GLY A 82 -8.69 5.28 15.67
CA GLY A 82 -8.79 6.64 15.18
C GLY A 82 -9.45 6.74 13.81
N LYS A 83 -9.39 7.94 13.23
CA LYS A 83 -10.13 8.26 11.99
C LYS A 83 -9.71 7.43 10.79
N ASP A 84 -8.41 7.27 10.56
CA ASP A 84 -7.92 6.49 9.44
C ASP A 84 -8.32 5.03 9.57
N PHE A 85 -8.23 4.48 10.78
CA PHE A 85 -8.62 3.10 11.04
C PHE A 85 -10.12 2.90 10.75
N HIS A 86 -10.97 3.77 11.29
CA HIS A 86 -12.42 3.66 11.09
C HIS A 86 -12.80 3.85 9.62
N TRP A 87 -12.13 4.74 8.92
CA TRP A 87 -12.33 4.91 7.48
C TRP A 87 -12.09 3.61 6.73
N CYS A 88 -11.04 2.87 7.11
CA CYS A 88 -10.72 1.57 6.52
C CYS A 88 -11.76 0.51 6.89
N VAL A 89 -12.20 0.49 8.14
CA VAL A 89 -13.22 -0.47 8.61
C VAL A 89 -14.50 -0.32 7.78
N GLU A 90 -14.94 0.90 7.56
CA GLU A 90 -16.15 1.17 6.80
C GLU A 90 -16.06 0.68 5.35
N ARG A 91 -14.87 0.59 4.79
CA ARG A 91 -14.64 0.23 3.39
C ARG A 91 -14.12 -1.19 3.20
N SER A 92 -14.00 -1.95 4.27
CA SER A 92 -13.37 -3.28 4.24
C SER A 92 -14.26 -4.41 3.74
N LYS A 93 -15.50 -4.16 3.43
CA LYS A 93 -16.46 -5.16 2.93
C LYS A 93 -16.63 -6.35 3.88
N GLY A 94 -16.65 -6.09 5.18
CA GLY A 94 -16.88 -7.13 6.18
C GLY A 94 -15.63 -7.84 6.68
N TYR A 95 -14.46 -7.56 6.13
CA TYR A 95 -13.22 -8.09 6.69
C TYR A 95 -12.97 -7.48 8.06
N LYS A 96 -12.47 -8.30 8.97
CA LYS A 96 -12.09 -7.82 10.30
C LYS A 96 -10.72 -7.15 10.21
N VAL A 97 -10.70 -5.83 10.16
CA VAL A 97 -9.48 -5.06 10.06
C VAL A 97 -8.70 -5.14 11.37
N ARG A 98 -7.47 -5.64 11.31
CA ARG A 98 -6.58 -5.64 12.46
C ARG A 98 -5.75 -4.36 12.49
N THR A 99 -5.22 -3.97 11.35
CA THR A 99 -4.38 -2.77 11.23
C THR A 99 -4.69 -2.06 9.93
N ALA A 100 -4.82 -0.75 9.96
CA ALA A 100 -4.86 0.07 8.76
C ALA A 100 -3.43 0.50 8.43
N ILE A 101 -3.06 0.37 7.17
CA ILE A 101 -1.73 0.72 6.67
C ILE A 101 -1.89 1.98 5.83
N ALA A 102 -1.43 3.12 6.36
CA ALA A 102 -1.50 4.40 5.68
C ALA A 102 -0.16 4.69 5.01
N ILE A 103 -0.15 4.78 3.69
CA ILE A 103 1.07 4.93 2.90
C ILE A 103 1.17 6.35 2.37
N LYS A 104 2.17 7.09 2.87
CA LYS A 104 2.50 8.41 2.34
C LYS A 104 3.40 8.20 1.14
N VAL A 105 2.90 8.55 -0.04
CA VAL A 105 3.63 8.35 -1.29
C VAL A 105 4.82 9.29 -1.37
N LYS A 106 5.99 8.75 -1.68
CA LYS A 106 7.21 9.55 -1.89
C LYS A 106 7.58 9.63 -3.36
N THR A 107 7.61 8.49 -4.05
CA THR A 107 7.98 8.45 -5.46
C THR A 107 7.05 7.52 -6.22
N VAL A 108 6.88 7.79 -7.50
CA VAL A 108 6.17 6.90 -8.43
C VAL A 108 7.00 6.79 -9.70
N PHE A 109 7.20 5.58 -10.15
CA PHE A 109 7.99 5.28 -11.34
C PHE A 109 7.13 4.54 -12.35
N ASP A 110 7.10 5.03 -13.59
CA ASP A 110 6.41 4.39 -14.71
C ASP A 110 7.32 3.30 -15.26
N LEU A 111 6.94 2.05 -15.04
CA LEU A 111 7.76 0.90 -15.43
C LEU A 111 7.69 0.59 -16.91
N GLU A 112 6.69 1.06 -17.62
CA GLU A 112 6.58 0.90 -19.05
C GLU A 112 7.51 1.89 -19.76
N LYS A 113 7.43 3.16 -19.35
CA LYS A 113 8.25 4.22 -19.96
C LYS A 113 9.61 4.38 -19.30
N MET A 114 9.84 3.65 -18.23
CA MET A 114 11.10 3.65 -17.47
C MET A 114 11.50 5.07 -17.06
N LYS A 115 10.56 5.80 -16.45
CA LYS A 115 10.84 7.15 -15.96
C LYS A 115 10.05 7.49 -14.71
N LYS A 116 10.60 8.39 -13.91
CA LYS A 116 9.98 8.90 -12.69
C LYS A 116 8.81 9.84 -13.07
N VAL A 117 7.66 9.67 -12.41
CA VAL A 117 6.49 10.54 -12.62
C VAL A 117 6.11 11.32 -11.36
N LEU A 118 6.71 10.96 -10.21
CA LEU A 118 6.52 11.71 -8.98
C LEU A 118 7.72 11.55 -8.06
#